data_3288d55530aa511611bcf237e3255740
#
_entry.id   3288d55530aa511611bcf237e3255740
#
_cell.length_a   1.000
_cell.length_b   1.000
_cell.length_c   1.000
_cell.angle_alpha   90.00
_cell.angle_beta   90.00
_cell.angle_gamma   90.00
#
_symmetry.space_group_name_H-M   'P 1'
#
loop_
_entity.id
_entity.type
_entity.pdbx_description
1 polymer ?
#
loop_
_entity_poly.entity_id
_entity_poly.type
_entity_poly.pdbx_seq_one_letter_code
_entity_poly.pdbx_strand_id
1 'polypeptide(L)'
;ITCDHFGFSVSDQTFDQFVEAMQERVTVISKPLLEVQLEKKADVLISNSCLEHIVPFEESIQALRGLCADDCRMINLVDFGSHRAGRSPFDNMYIGTREAYLEKFGRHVNLKRGPDMLKAFEAAGFDVDLVPYTEMRDSYDGPVDEYWTKQFSEQELFLKTGILFGPASR
;
A
#
# COMPACT_ATOMS: atom_id res chain seq x y z
N ILE A 1 14.78 -17.54 10.99
CA ILE A 1 14.40 -18.02 9.63
C ILE A 1 15.72 -18.39 8.99
N THR A 2 15.99 -19.65 8.84
CA THR A 2 17.21 -20.12 8.20
C THR A 2 17.01 -20.11 6.69
N CYS A 3 18.01 -19.70 5.95
CA CYS A 3 17.99 -19.66 4.47
C CYS A 3 17.67 -21.02 3.85
N ASP A 4 17.91 -22.10 4.59
CA ASP A 4 17.60 -23.49 4.22
C ASP A 4 16.11 -23.70 3.90
N HIS A 5 15.21 -22.95 4.55
CA HIS A 5 13.77 -23.04 4.31
C HIS A 5 13.39 -22.61 2.86
N PHE A 6 14.19 -21.77 2.27
CA PHE A 6 13.98 -21.26 0.90
C PHE A 6 14.94 -21.87 -0.13
N GLY A 7 15.70 -22.90 0.25
CA GLY A 7 16.66 -23.54 -0.63
C GLY A 7 17.89 -22.69 -0.97
N PHE A 8 18.16 -21.65 -0.17
CA PHE A 8 19.36 -20.82 -0.32
C PHE A 8 20.41 -21.24 0.71
N SER A 9 21.60 -21.59 0.27
CA SER A 9 22.75 -21.70 1.15
C SER A 9 23.48 -20.35 1.16
N VAL A 10 23.52 -19.69 2.31
CA VAL A 10 24.25 -18.42 2.50
C VAL A 10 25.55 -18.67 3.26
N SER A 11 25.93 -19.93 3.47
CA SER A 11 26.93 -20.32 4.47
C SER A 11 28.32 -19.76 4.22
N ASP A 12 28.69 -19.40 3.00
CA ASP A 12 30.08 -19.07 2.66
C ASP A 12 30.23 -17.80 1.82
N GLN A 13 29.15 -17.00 1.63
CA GLN A 13 29.27 -15.73 0.90
C GLN A 13 29.71 -14.61 1.83
N THR A 14 30.73 -13.87 1.43
CA THR A 14 31.05 -12.59 2.05
C THR A 14 29.95 -11.56 1.74
N PHE A 15 29.89 -10.49 2.54
CA PHE A 15 28.94 -9.38 2.30
C PHE A 15 29.07 -8.81 0.87
N ASP A 16 30.30 -8.68 0.37
CA ASP A 16 30.56 -8.15 -0.98
C ASP A 16 30.01 -9.07 -2.06
N GLN A 17 30.21 -10.38 -1.94
CA GLN A 17 29.63 -11.37 -2.87
C GLN A 17 28.11 -11.38 -2.84
N PHE A 18 27.50 -11.15 -1.66
CA PHE A 18 26.05 -10.99 -1.56
C PHE A 18 25.58 -9.72 -2.27
N VAL A 19 26.27 -8.59 -2.09
CA VAL A 19 25.96 -7.31 -2.75
C VAL A 19 26.08 -7.45 -4.27
N GLU A 20 27.14 -8.07 -4.78
CA GLU A 20 27.31 -8.34 -6.22
C GLU A 20 26.15 -9.19 -6.77
N ALA A 21 25.82 -10.30 -6.11
CA ALA A 21 24.71 -11.17 -6.51
C ALA A 21 23.34 -10.46 -6.49
N MET A 22 23.15 -9.52 -5.55
CA MET A 22 21.96 -8.67 -5.50
C MET A 22 21.93 -7.68 -6.67
N GLN A 23 23.06 -7.04 -6.99
CA GLN A 23 23.15 -6.08 -8.10
C GLN A 23 22.84 -6.72 -9.46
N GLU A 24 23.22 -7.97 -9.66
CA GLU A 24 22.89 -8.73 -10.88
C GLU A 24 21.40 -9.08 -11.00
N ARG A 25 20.67 -9.16 -9.88
CA ARG A 25 19.27 -9.64 -9.82
C ARG A 25 18.27 -8.54 -9.55
N VAL A 26 18.69 -7.39 -9.09
CA VAL A 26 17.82 -6.28 -8.70
C VAL A 26 18.01 -5.12 -9.67
N THR A 27 16.93 -4.75 -10.34
CA THR A 27 16.89 -3.54 -11.15
C THR A 27 16.20 -2.44 -10.36
N VAL A 28 16.88 -1.33 -10.10
CA VAL A 28 16.30 -0.15 -9.45
C VAL A 28 15.80 0.80 -10.53
N ILE A 29 14.51 1.13 -10.50
CA ILE A 29 13.88 2.07 -11.42
C ILE A 29 13.51 3.33 -10.64
N SER A 30 14.26 4.41 -10.87
CA SER A 30 14.04 5.70 -10.21
C SER A 30 13.20 6.63 -11.10
N LYS A 31 11.92 6.26 -11.29
CA LYS A 31 10.96 7.01 -12.10
C LYS A 31 9.59 7.05 -11.41
N PRO A 32 8.75 8.06 -11.70
CA PRO A 32 7.34 8.00 -11.32
C PRO A 32 6.68 6.74 -11.86
N LEU A 33 5.79 6.13 -11.07
CA LEU A 33 5.13 4.87 -11.43
C LEU A 33 4.44 4.94 -12.81
N LEU A 34 3.84 6.07 -13.14
CA LEU A 34 3.16 6.31 -14.42
C LEU A 34 4.10 6.29 -15.65
N GLU A 35 5.42 6.41 -15.43
CA GLU A 35 6.44 6.42 -16.48
C GLU A 35 7.23 5.10 -16.54
N VAL A 36 6.93 4.16 -15.64
CA VAL A 36 7.64 2.87 -15.58
C VAL A 36 7.22 2.00 -16.76
N GLN A 37 8.20 1.40 -17.39
CA GLN A 37 8.02 0.33 -18.37
C GLN A 37 8.93 -0.82 -17.99
N LEU A 38 8.43 -2.03 -18.07
CA LEU A 38 9.18 -3.25 -17.80
C LEU A 38 9.33 -4.05 -19.11
N GLU A 39 10.52 -4.58 -19.36
CA GLU A 39 10.77 -5.51 -20.48
C GLU A 39 9.97 -6.81 -20.28
N LYS A 40 9.89 -7.29 -19.05
CA LYS A 40 9.09 -8.44 -18.62
C LYS A 40 8.09 -7.99 -17.58
N LYS A 41 6.83 -8.35 -17.74
CA LYS A 41 5.78 -8.11 -16.76
C LYS A 41 6.08 -8.83 -15.43
N ALA A 42 5.64 -8.21 -14.33
CA ALA A 42 5.85 -8.73 -13.00
C ALA A 42 4.91 -9.92 -12.72
N ASP A 43 5.46 -10.99 -12.19
CA ASP A 43 4.72 -12.16 -11.72
C ASP A 43 4.23 -11.99 -10.27
N VAL A 44 4.92 -11.12 -9.50
CA VAL A 44 4.58 -10.81 -8.10
C VAL A 44 4.78 -9.32 -7.85
N LEU A 45 3.84 -8.72 -7.13
CA LEU A 45 3.89 -7.34 -6.66
C LEU A 45 3.88 -7.33 -5.12
N ILE A 46 4.87 -6.69 -4.55
CA ILE A 46 4.97 -6.54 -3.09
C ILE A 46 5.18 -5.07 -2.74
N SER A 47 4.44 -4.57 -1.76
CA SER A 47 4.72 -3.28 -1.16
C SER A 47 4.49 -3.29 0.36
N ASN A 48 5.15 -2.37 1.04
CA ASN A 48 4.99 -2.15 2.47
C ASN A 48 4.95 -0.65 2.73
N SER A 49 3.84 -0.17 3.29
CA SER A 49 3.62 1.25 3.61
C SER A 49 3.97 2.18 2.44
N CYS A 50 3.39 1.88 1.28
CA CYS A 50 3.64 2.61 0.03
C CYS A 50 2.34 3.12 -0.60
N LEU A 51 1.28 2.31 -0.61
CA LEU A 51 0.04 2.63 -1.33
C LEU A 51 -0.64 3.89 -0.79
N GLU A 52 -0.53 4.16 0.50
CA GLU A 52 -1.05 5.36 1.14
C GLU A 52 -0.37 6.66 0.70
N HIS A 53 0.82 6.57 0.07
CA HIS A 53 1.57 7.72 -0.43
C HIS A 53 1.40 7.96 -1.94
N ILE A 54 0.74 7.05 -2.65
CA ILE A 54 0.57 7.16 -4.10
C ILE A 54 -0.47 8.24 -4.44
N VAL A 55 -0.06 9.22 -5.25
CA VAL A 55 -0.92 10.29 -5.79
C VAL A 55 -0.48 10.62 -7.22
N PRO A 56 -1.38 10.59 -8.22
CA PRO A 56 -2.80 10.21 -8.16
C PRO A 56 -2.95 8.69 -7.96
N PHE A 57 -3.93 8.27 -7.16
CA PHE A 57 -4.03 6.86 -6.76
C PHE A 57 -4.60 5.97 -7.87
N GLU A 58 -5.79 6.29 -8.37
CA GLU A 58 -6.53 5.46 -9.33
C GLU A 58 -5.74 5.25 -10.63
N GLU A 59 -5.17 6.31 -11.18
CA GLU A 59 -4.36 6.25 -12.40
C GLU A 59 -3.09 5.42 -12.17
N SER A 60 -2.50 5.53 -10.99
CA SER A 60 -1.29 4.76 -10.63
C SER A 60 -1.60 3.27 -10.49
N ILE A 61 -2.75 2.90 -9.90
CA ILE A 61 -3.17 1.50 -9.81
C ILE A 61 -3.48 0.93 -11.19
N GLN A 62 -4.11 1.73 -12.06
CA GLN A 62 -4.33 1.35 -13.46
C GLN A 62 -3.00 1.12 -14.21
N ALA A 63 -2.03 2.01 -14.06
CA ALA A 63 -0.70 1.85 -14.64
C ALA A 63 0.02 0.61 -14.09
N LEU A 64 -0.09 0.37 -12.79
CA LEU A 64 0.47 -0.79 -12.11
C LEU A 64 -0.06 -2.10 -12.70
N ARG A 65 -1.37 -2.18 -13.02
CA ARG A 65 -1.95 -3.35 -13.69
C ARG A 65 -1.29 -3.62 -15.04
N GLY A 66 -0.94 -2.57 -15.77
CA GLY A 66 -0.21 -2.68 -17.04
C GLY A 66 1.20 -3.29 -16.91
N LEU A 67 1.83 -3.20 -15.75
CA LEU A 67 3.13 -3.77 -15.44
C LEU A 67 3.06 -5.24 -14.98
N CYS A 68 1.88 -5.72 -14.60
CA CYS A 68 1.66 -7.07 -14.08
C CYS A 68 1.34 -8.07 -15.18
N ALA A 69 1.81 -9.32 -15.03
CA ALA A 69 1.35 -10.46 -15.80
C ALA A 69 -0.11 -10.78 -15.46
N ASP A 70 -0.78 -11.58 -16.29
CA ASP A 70 -2.20 -11.90 -16.10
C ASP A 70 -2.47 -12.74 -14.85
N ASP A 71 -1.48 -13.51 -14.41
CA ASP A 71 -1.50 -14.33 -13.20
C ASP A 71 -0.68 -13.73 -12.05
N CYS A 72 -0.31 -12.46 -12.17
CA CYS A 72 0.44 -11.73 -11.14
C CYS A 72 -0.27 -11.81 -9.79
N ARG A 73 0.48 -12.11 -8.76
CA ARG A 73 -0.01 -12.10 -7.38
C ARG A 73 0.50 -10.89 -6.65
N MET A 74 -0.34 -10.32 -5.80
CA MET A 74 0.05 -9.16 -5.01
C MET A 74 -0.15 -9.37 -3.52
N ILE A 75 0.73 -8.73 -2.75
CA ILE A 75 0.61 -8.59 -1.31
C ILE A 75 1.15 -7.22 -0.89
N ASN A 76 0.31 -6.42 -0.28
CA ASN A 76 0.64 -5.06 0.11
C ASN A 76 0.21 -4.81 1.55
N LEU A 77 1.14 -4.45 2.42
CA LEU A 77 0.81 -3.91 3.74
C LEU A 77 0.56 -2.41 3.58
N VAL A 78 -0.59 -1.95 4.05
CA VAL A 78 -1.02 -0.55 3.98
C VAL A 78 -1.14 0.03 5.38
N ASP A 79 -0.60 1.22 5.56
CA ASP A 79 -0.77 2.03 6.76
C ASP A 79 -1.83 3.11 6.51
N PHE A 80 -2.97 3.00 7.16
CA PHE A 80 -4.08 3.95 7.02
C PHE A 80 -4.01 5.14 7.98
N GLY A 81 -2.93 5.31 8.72
CA GLY A 81 -2.73 6.44 9.63
C GLY A 81 -2.32 7.73 8.93
N SER A 82 -2.30 8.82 9.69
CA SER A 82 -1.95 10.16 9.19
C SER A 82 -0.45 10.35 8.96
N HIS A 83 0.39 9.46 9.47
CA HIS A 83 1.86 9.56 9.51
C HIS A 83 2.38 10.83 10.20
N ARG A 84 1.53 11.50 10.96
CA ARG A 84 1.90 12.70 11.72
C ARG A 84 2.14 12.35 13.18
N ALA A 85 3.04 13.09 13.82
CA ALA A 85 3.22 12.98 15.25
C ALA A 85 1.94 13.43 15.96
N GLY A 86 1.43 12.60 16.86
CA GLY A 86 0.20 12.85 17.61
C GLY A 86 -0.01 11.78 18.68
N ARG A 87 -1.13 11.86 19.38
CA ARG A 87 -1.53 10.84 20.37
C ARG A 87 -2.17 9.63 19.72
N SER A 88 -2.79 9.85 18.57
CA SER A 88 -3.43 8.81 17.76
C SER A 88 -2.88 8.85 16.33
N PRO A 89 -2.79 7.71 15.67
CA PRO A 89 -2.48 7.66 14.23
C PRO A 89 -3.56 8.33 13.38
N PHE A 90 -4.72 8.64 13.94
CA PHE A 90 -5.85 9.27 13.24
C PHE A 90 -6.02 10.76 13.60
N ASP A 91 -5.10 11.34 14.36
CA ASP A 91 -5.17 12.74 14.78
C ASP A 91 -5.36 13.66 13.56
N ASN A 92 -6.38 14.51 13.66
CA ASN A 92 -6.82 15.47 12.65
C ASN A 92 -7.40 14.88 11.35
N MET A 93 -7.37 13.56 11.13
CA MET A 93 -7.84 12.98 9.87
C MET A 93 -9.33 13.17 9.63
N TYR A 94 -10.13 13.12 10.69
CA TYR A 94 -11.59 13.03 10.61
C TYR A 94 -12.33 14.32 11.00
N ILE A 95 -11.63 15.44 11.24
CA ILE A 95 -12.23 16.72 11.67
C ILE A 95 -12.99 17.44 10.54
N GLY A 96 -12.77 17.05 9.30
CA GLY A 96 -13.44 17.60 8.12
C GLY A 96 -13.35 16.64 6.96
N THR A 97 -13.55 17.13 5.74
CA THR A 97 -13.44 16.29 4.53
C THR A 97 -12.00 15.89 4.24
N ARG A 98 -11.83 14.89 3.38
CA ARG A 98 -10.52 14.46 2.85
C ARG A 98 -9.79 15.62 2.19
N GLU A 99 -10.49 16.39 1.38
CA GLU A 99 -9.95 17.54 0.65
C GLU A 99 -9.44 18.62 1.61
N ALA A 100 -10.22 18.95 2.65
CA ALA A 100 -9.83 19.91 3.68
C ALA A 100 -8.57 19.49 4.44
N TYR A 101 -8.43 18.18 4.72
CA TYR A 101 -7.21 17.65 5.31
C TYR A 101 -6.01 17.80 4.37
N LEU A 102 -6.15 17.40 3.10
CA LEU A 102 -5.08 17.44 2.11
C LEU A 102 -4.65 18.88 1.79
N GLU A 103 -5.58 19.82 1.80
CA GLU A 103 -5.27 21.25 1.65
C GLU A 103 -4.45 21.78 2.83
N LYS A 104 -4.85 21.41 4.05
CA LYS A 104 -4.22 21.90 5.29
C LYS A 104 -2.86 21.27 5.56
N PHE A 105 -2.72 19.97 5.32
CA PHE A 105 -1.57 19.18 5.77
C PHE A 105 -0.69 18.64 4.64
N GLY A 106 -1.08 18.88 3.38
CA GLY A 106 -0.37 18.40 2.21
C GLY A 106 -0.75 16.96 1.82
N ARG A 107 -0.24 16.53 0.67
CA ARG A 107 -0.58 15.25 0.03
C ARG A 107 0.45 14.16 0.30
N HIS A 108 1.05 14.15 1.47
CA HIS A 108 2.02 13.11 1.87
C HIS A 108 1.36 11.74 2.14
N VAL A 109 0.05 11.72 2.39
CA VAL A 109 -0.81 10.54 2.38
C VAL A 109 -2.08 10.84 1.59
N ASN A 110 -2.64 9.85 0.90
CA ASN A 110 -3.83 10.04 0.08
C ASN A 110 -5.15 9.92 0.86
N LEU A 111 -5.10 9.45 2.11
CA LEU A 111 -6.25 9.21 2.98
C LEU A 111 -7.32 8.25 2.42
N LYS A 112 -6.98 7.45 1.43
CA LYS A 112 -7.85 6.37 0.96
C LYS A 112 -8.07 5.37 2.09
N ARG A 113 -9.32 4.95 2.28
CA ARG A 113 -9.66 3.88 3.21
C ARG A 113 -9.72 2.55 2.48
N GLY A 114 -9.83 1.46 3.22
CA GLY A 114 -9.89 0.12 2.64
C GLY A 114 -10.85 -0.01 1.46
N PRO A 115 -12.13 0.37 1.58
CA PRO A 115 -13.09 0.32 0.47
C PRO A 115 -12.68 1.16 -0.76
N ASP A 116 -12.08 2.33 -0.56
CA ASP A 116 -11.57 3.15 -1.67
C ASP A 116 -10.49 2.41 -2.45
N MET A 117 -9.56 1.77 -1.73
CA MET A 117 -8.46 1.02 -2.34
C MET A 117 -8.98 -0.21 -3.08
N LEU A 118 -9.85 -1.03 -2.44
CA LEU A 118 -10.47 -2.18 -3.08
C LEU A 118 -11.15 -1.81 -4.38
N LYS A 119 -11.96 -0.74 -4.38
CA LYS A 119 -12.63 -0.24 -5.57
C LYS A 119 -11.66 0.16 -6.69
N ALA A 120 -10.55 0.81 -6.36
CA ALA A 120 -9.54 1.22 -7.34
C ALA A 120 -8.81 0.01 -7.93
N PHE A 121 -8.46 -0.97 -7.13
CA PHE A 121 -7.84 -2.22 -7.59
C PHE A 121 -8.80 -3.04 -8.47
N GLU A 122 -10.05 -3.20 -8.06
CA GLU A 122 -11.09 -3.86 -8.85
C GLU A 122 -11.30 -3.18 -10.21
N ALA A 123 -11.41 -1.85 -10.22
CA ALA A 123 -11.55 -1.07 -11.45
C ALA A 123 -10.34 -1.21 -12.39
N ALA A 124 -9.16 -1.48 -11.85
CA ALA A 124 -7.94 -1.75 -12.61
C ALA A 124 -7.82 -3.22 -13.08
N GLY A 125 -8.72 -4.11 -12.68
CA GLY A 125 -8.71 -5.52 -13.04
C GLY A 125 -7.84 -6.37 -12.12
N PHE A 126 -7.87 -6.08 -10.82
CA PHE A 126 -7.35 -6.97 -9.79
C PHE A 126 -8.53 -7.55 -9.00
N ASP A 127 -8.38 -8.78 -8.56
CA ASP A 127 -9.30 -9.47 -7.65
C ASP A 127 -8.64 -9.57 -6.28
N VAL A 128 -8.89 -8.59 -5.44
CA VAL A 128 -8.17 -8.41 -4.19
C VAL A 128 -9.08 -8.36 -2.98
N ASP A 129 -8.59 -8.92 -1.90
CA ASP A 129 -9.18 -8.84 -0.57
C ASP A 129 -8.35 -7.92 0.35
N LEU A 130 -9.02 -7.34 1.33
CA LEU A 130 -8.39 -6.62 2.42
C LEU A 130 -8.58 -7.37 3.73
N VAL A 131 -7.48 -7.83 4.32
CA VAL A 131 -7.48 -8.40 5.67
C VAL A 131 -7.10 -7.31 6.67
N PRO A 132 -7.98 -6.95 7.61
CA PRO A 132 -7.64 -6.09 8.74
C PRO A 132 -6.51 -6.71 9.56
N TYR A 133 -5.47 -5.92 9.84
CA TYR A 133 -4.32 -6.39 10.61
C TYR A 133 -4.25 -5.74 12.00
N THR A 134 -4.43 -4.42 12.07
CA THR A 134 -4.46 -3.67 13.33
C THR A 134 -5.58 -2.66 13.31
N GLU A 135 -6.48 -2.76 14.27
CA GLU A 135 -7.53 -1.77 14.55
C GLU A 135 -7.15 -0.97 15.80
N MET A 136 -7.38 0.35 15.77
CA MET A 136 -6.96 1.24 16.84
C MET A 136 -8.05 2.27 17.19
N ARG A 137 -9.31 1.82 17.29
CA ARG A 137 -10.44 2.70 17.66
C ARG A 137 -10.22 3.42 18.97
N ASP A 138 -9.76 2.73 20.00
CA ASP A 138 -9.58 3.27 21.33
C ASP A 138 -8.44 4.29 21.44
N SER A 139 -7.61 4.42 20.38
CA SER A 139 -6.55 5.43 20.33
C SER A 139 -7.04 6.81 19.94
N TYR A 140 -8.31 6.97 19.54
CA TYR A 140 -8.86 8.21 19.02
C TYR A 140 -10.13 8.61 19.77
N ASP A 141 -10.10 9.78 20.39
CA ASP A 141 -11.20 10.40 21.15
C ASP A 141 -11.72 11.71 20.51
N GLY A 142 -11.20 12.06 19.34
CA GLY A 142 -11.59 13.24 18.59
C GLY A 142 -12.94 13.11 17.86
N PRO A 143 -13.46 14.22 17.31
CA PRO A 143 -14.68 14.20 16.52
C PRO A 143 -14.45 13.53 15.15
N VAL A 144 -15.49 12.85 14.65
CA VAL A 144 -15.54 12.32 13.30
C VAL A 144 -16.63 13.05 12.53
N ASP A 145 -16.23 13.77 11.48
CA ASP A 145 -17.16 14.49 10.61
C ASP A 145 -18.10 13.53 9.88
N GLU A 146 -19.32 13.96 9.65
CA GLU A 146 -20.35 13.17 8.94
C GLU A 146 -19.95 12.78 7.50
N TYR A 147 -19.04 13.52 6.89
CA TYR A 147 -18.44 13.16 5.60
C TYR A 147 -17.87 11.73 5.63
N TRP A 148 -17.21 11.35 6.72
CA TRP A 148 -16.59 10.04 6.88
C TRP A 148 -17.60 8.97 7.27
N THR A 149 -18.44 9.26 8.26
CA THR A 149 -19.41 8.28 8.78
C THR A 149 -20.53 7.93 7.79
N LYS A 150 -20.78 8.78 6.79
CA LYS A 150 -21.69 8.49 5.67
C LYS A 150 -21.10 7.50 4.65
N GLN A 151 -19.79 7.36 4.59
CA GLN A 151 -19.09 6.59 3.57
C GLN A 151 -18.47 5.30 4.12
N PHE A 152 -18.10 5.29 5.39
CA PHE A 152 -17.32 4.22 5.99
C PHE A 152 -17.89 3.81 7.34
N SER A 153 -17.83 2.52 7.64
CA SER A 153 -18.10 2.00 8.98
C SER A 153 -17.01 2.42 9.97
N GLU A 154 -17.31 2.31 11.26
CA GLU A 154 -16.33 2.60 12.31
C GLU A 154 -15.07 1.73 12.19
N GLN A 155 -15.23 0.45 11.88
CA GLN A 155 -14.13 -0.47 11.68
C GLN A 155 -13.22 -0.04 10.51
N GLU A 156 -13.79 0.40 9.39
CA GLU A 156 -13.03 0.87 8.23
C GLU A 156 -12.31 2.19 8.52
N LEU A 157 -12.90 3.08 9.33
CA LEU A 157 -12.27 4.33 9.74
C LEU A 157 -11.05 4.09 10.64
N PHE A 158 -11.18 3.19 11.62
CA PHE A 158 -10.14 2.98 12.63
C PHE A 158 -9.24 1.78 12.35
N LEU A 159 -9.29 1.25 11.13
CA LEU A 159 -8.28 0.35 10.61
C LEU A 159 -6.96 1.10 10.46
N LYS A 160 -5.94 0.72 11.26
CA LYS A 160 -4.60 1.32 11.22
C LYS A 160 -3.74 0.67 10.15
N THR A 161 -3.72 -0.65 10.10
CA THR A 161 -3.00 -1.41 9.07
C THR A 161 -3.85 -2.54 8.53
N GLY A 162 -3.70 -2.80 7.25
CA GLY A 162 -4.36 -3.90 6.57
C GLY A 162 -3.49 -4.51 5.47
N ILE A 163 -3.77 -5.74 5.13
CA ILE A 163 -3.08 -6.45 4.05
C ILE A 163 -4.02 -6.57 2.87
N LEU A 164 -3.68 -5.91 1.76
CA LEU A 164 -4.31 -6.11 0.46
C LEU A 164 -3.58 -7.23 -0.28
N PHE A 165 -4.29 -8.26 -0.69
CA PHE A 165 -3.70 -9.37 -1.42
C PHE A 165 -4.67 -9.96 -2.43
N GLY A 166 -4.15 -10.61 -3.45
CA GLY A 166 -4.95 -11.30 -4.46
C GLY A 166 -4.24 -11.44 -5.78
N PRO A 167 -4.87 -12.11 -6.76
CA PRO A 167 -4.39 -12.16 -8.12
C PRO A 167 -4.77 -10.90 -8.91
N ALA A 168 -4.05 -10.65 -10.00
CA ALA A 168 -4.58 -9.89 -11.11
C ALA A 168 -5.70 -10.73 -11.77
N SER A 169 -6.90 -10.18 -11.93
CA SER A 169 -7.95 -10.87 -12.67
C SER A 169 -7.68 -10.84 -14.17
N ARG A 170 -8.09 -11.90 -14.85
CA ARG A 170 -7.98 -12.02 -16.32
C ARG A 170 -8.94 -11.11 -17.05
#